data_c3ee912736a7dc8a670ee98789fd58b4
#
_entry.id   c3ee912736a7dc8a670ee98789fd58b4
#
_cell.length_a   1.000
_cell.length_b   1.000
_cell.length_c   1.000
_cell.angle_alpha   90.00
_cell.angle_beta   90.00
_cell.angle_gamma   90.00
#
_symmetry.space_group_name_H-M   'P 1'
#
loop_
_entity.id
_entity.type
_entity.pdbx_description
1 polymer ?
#
loop_
_entity_poly.entity_id
_entity_poly.type
_entity_poly.pdbx_seq_one_letter_code
_entity_poly.pdbx_strand_id
1 'polypeptide(L)' 'MSDLREDDKEIIKFIHENGGSALESDLRKKFLLHRTTMWRAVKRLERYELIEITKKDKQNIIKLTNVEDDKNE' A
#
# COMPACT_ATOMS: atom_id res chain seq x y z
N MET A 1 11.75 4.86 -15.46
CA MET A 1 10.72 3.97 -15.69
C MET A 1 10.42 3.11 -14.53
N SER A 2 9.22 2.97 -14.26
CA SER A 2 8.80 2.27 -13.08
C SER A 2 8.76 0.78 -13.29
N ASP A 3 9.16 0.02 -12.29
CA ASP A 3 9.02 -1.42 -12.33
C ASP A 3 7.72 -1.87 -11.69
N LEU A 4 6.87 -0.93 -11.34
CA LEU A 4 5.64 -1.28 -10.68
C LEU A 4 4.66 -1.90 -11.66
N ARG A 5 3.96 -2.90 -11.18
CA ARG A 5 2.91 -3.52 -11.96
C ARG A 5 1.65 -2.68 -11.89
N GLU A 6 0.75 -2.93 -12.82
CA GLU A 6 -0.50 -2.21 -12.84
C GLU A 6 -1.24 -2.37 -11.51
N ASP A 7 -1.22 -3.60 -10.97
CA ASP A 7 -1.88 -3.84 -9.70
C ASP A 7 -1.24 -3.01 -8.58
N ASP A 8 0.08 -2.87 -8.62
CA ASP A 8 0.77 -2.10 -7.59
C ASP A 8 0.35 -0.64 -7.64
N LYS A 9 0.20 -0.11 -8.83
CA LYS A 9 -0.21 1.28 -8.98
C LYS A 9 -1.62 1.49 -8.48
N GLU A 10 -2.50 0.52 -8.72
CA GLU A 10 -3.86 0.62 -8.24
C GLU A 10 -3.92 0.57 -6.71
N ILE A 11 -3.06 -0.23 -6.11
CA ILE A 11 -3.00 -0.30 -4.67
C ILE A 11 -2.59 1.05 -4.09
N ILE A 12 -1.57 1.67 -4.67
CA ILE A 12 -1.10 2.97 -4.22
C ILE A 12 -2.22 4.00 -4.35
N LYS A 13 -2.92 3.96 -5.48
CA LYS A 13 -4.00 4.90 -5.72
C LYS A 13 -5.10 4.74 -4.68
N PHE A 14 -5.45 3.49 -4.36
CA PHE A 14 -6.49 3.24 -3.38
C PHE A 14 -6.09 3.76 -2.00
N ILE A 15 -4.84 3.53 -1.61
CA ILE A 15 -4.37 3.99 -0.31
C ILE A 15 -4.38 5.50 -0.26
N HIS A 16 -3.97 6.14 -1.35
CA HIS A 16 -3.96 7.60 -1.41
C HIS A 16 -5.38 8.14 -1.27
N GLU A 17 -6.33 7.54 -1.97
CA GLU A 17 -7.71 7.99 -1.91
C GLU A 17 -8.33 7.72 -0.56
N ASN A 18 -7.73 6.81 0.19
CA ASN A 18 -8.24 6.47 1.51
C ASN A 18 -7.56 7.28 2.61
N GLY A 19 -6.97 8.40 2.25
CA GLY A 19 -6.37 9.27 3.24
C GLY A 19 -4.91 8.99 3.54
N GLY A 20 -4.27 8.13 2.77
CA GLY A 20 -2.86 7.86 2.95
C GLY A 20 -2.56 6.57 3.69
N SER A 21 -3.57 5.87 4.16
CA SER A 21 -3.36 4.59 4.83
C SER A 21 -4.58 3.73 4.64
N ALA A 22 -4.40 2.43 4.77
CA ALA A 22 -5.49 1.47 4.63
C ALA A 22 -5.09 0.19 5.33
N LEU A 23 -6.09 -0.60 5.71
CA LEU A 23 -5.82 -1.90 6.28
C LEU A 23 -5.53 -2.88 5.16
N GLU A 24 -4.63 -3.81 5.42
CA GLU A 24 -4.31 -4.82 4.42
C GLU A 24 -5.56 -5.63 4.07
N SER A 25 -6.41 -5.89 5.05
CA SER A 25 -7.63 -6.63 4.79
C SER A 25 -8.57 -5.87 3.86
N ASP A 26 -8.59 -4.55 3.97
CA ASP A 26 -9.42 -3.75 3.07
C ASP A 26 -8.88 -3.81 1.64
N LEU A 27 -7.57 -3.85 1.50
CA LEU A 27 -6.97 -3.99 0.18
C LEU A 27 -7.34 -5.32 -0.44
N ARG A 28 -7.31 -6.39 0.36
CA ARG A 28 -7.68 -7.70 -0.16
C ARG A 28 -9.12 -7.72 -0.65
N LYS A 29 -10.01 -7.09 0.10
CA LYS A 29 -11.40 -7.05 -0.29
C LYS A 29 -11.60 -6.22 -1.56
N LYS A 30 -10.93 -5.08 -1.60
CA LYS A 30 -11.08 -4.18 -2.74
C LYS A 30 -10.61 -4.82 -4.03
N PHE A 31 -9.47 -5.51 -3.97
CA PHE A 31 -8.87 -6.04 -5.17
C PHE A 31 -9.15 -7.52 -5.38
N LEU A 32 -9.86 -8.14 -4.44
CA LEU A 32 -10.25 -9.55 -4.57
C LEU A 32 -9.04 -10.45 -4.77
N LEU A 33 -7.98 -10.18 -4.03
CA LEU A 33 -6.77 -10.95 -4.15
C LEU A 33 -6.60 -11.89 -2.97
N HIS A 34 -5.93 -13.01 -3.21
CA HIS A 34 -5.56 -13.90 -2.13
C HIS A 34 -4.64 -13.19 -1.17
N ARG A 35 -4.64 -13.65 0.07
CA ARG A 35 -3.77 -13.07 1.08
C ARG A 35 -2.30 -13.09 0.63
N THR A 36 -1.85 -14.22 0.08
CA THR A 36 -0.46 -14.33 -0.33
C THR A 36 -0.12 -13.37 -1.46
N THR A 37 -1.01 -13.28 -2.43
CA THR A 37 -0.77 -12.39 -3.57
C THR A 37 -0.74 -10.94 -3.12
N MET A 38 -1.69 -10.57 -2.26
CA MET A 38 -1.72 -9.20 -1.75
C MET A 38 -0.47 -8.91 -0.94
N TRP A 39 -0.06 -9.86 -0.09
CA TRP A 39 1.11 -9.65 0.75
C TRP A 39 2.38 -9.47 -0.08
N ARG A 40 2.50 -10.24 -1.16
CA ARG A 40 3.66 -10.09 -2.03
C ARG A 40 3.70 -8.71 -2.66
N ALA A 41 2.54 -8.21 -3.07
CA ALA A 41 2.47 -6.87 -3.66
C ALA A 41 2.84 -5.83 -2.62
N VAL A 42 2.32 -5.97 -1.42
CA VAL A 42 2.60 -5.02 -0.35
C VAL A 42 4.10 -5.02 -0.01
N LYS A 43 4.70 -6.21 0.09
CA LYS A 43 6.12 -6.28 0.40
C LYS A 43 6.97 -5.71 -0.74
N ARG A 44 6.51 -5.86 -1.96
CA ARG A 44 7.22 -5.28 -3.10
C ARG A 44 7.19 -3.76 -3.01
N LEU A 45 6.03 -3.20 -2.70
CA LEU A 45 5.92 -1.75 -2.55
C LEU A 45 6.75 -1.24 -1.37
N GLU A 46 6.81 -2.01 -0.30
CA GLU A 46 7.65 -1.63 0.83
C GLU A 46 9.11 -1.60 0.42
N ARG A 47 9.51 -2.55 -0.39
CA ARG A 47 10.90 -2.61 -0.83
C ARG A 47 11.27 -1.41 -1.68
N TYR A 48 10.31 -0.87 -2.41
CA TYR A 48 10.55 0.34 -3.18
C TYR A 48 10.40 1.60 -2.32
N GLU A 49 10.14 1.41 -1.02
CA GLU A 49 10.00 2.53 -0.09
C GLU A 49 8.83 3.44 -0.42
N LEU A 50 7.80 2.85 -1.01
CA LEU A 50 6.60 3.61 -1.31
C LEU A 50 5.56 3.53 -0.21
N ILE A 51 5.66 2.50 0.64
CA ILE A 51 4.74 2.34 1.75
C ILE A 51 5.49 1.85 2.98
N GLU A 52 4.82 1.99 4.11
CA GLU A 52 5.29 1.43 5.38
C GLU A 52 4.22 0.49 5.89
N ILE A 53 4.64 -0.59 6.51
CA ILE A 53 3.73 -1.56 7.09
C ILE A 53 3.83 -1.47 8.59
N THR A 54 2.72 -1.21 9.26
CA THR A 54 2.67 -1.14 10.72
C THR A 54 1.64 -2.14 11.21
N LYS A 55 1.98 -2.87 12.24
CA LYS A 55 1.03 -3.83 12.78
C LYS A 55 0.42 -3.26 14.06
N LYS A 56 -0.90 -3.28 14.14
CA LYS A 56 -1.59 -2.78 15.30
C LYS A 56 -2.83 -3.62 15.52
N ASP A 57 -3.01 -4.12 16.74
CA ASP A 57 -4.16 -4.94 17.08
C ASP A 57 -4.32 -6.11 16.13
N LYS A 58 -3.19 -6.74 15.80
CA LYS A 58 -3.19 -7.91 14.93
C LYS A 58 -3.58 -7.60 13.51
N GLN A 59 -3.60 -6.33 13.14
CA GLN A 59 -3.90 -5.94 11.77
C GLN A 59 -2.72 -5.23 11.17
N ASN A 60 -2.53 -5.41 9.88
CA ASN A 60 -1.48 -4.71 9.15
C ASN A 60 -2.04 -3.44 8.55
N ILE A 61 -1.42 -2.31 8.87
CA ILE A 61 -1.81 -1.02 8.34
C ILE A 61 -0.77 -0.62 7.32
N ILE A 62 -1.23 -0.29 6.12
CA ILE A 62 -0.35 0.07 5.02
C ILE A 62 -0.45 1.57 4.82
N LYS A 63 0.67 2.27 4.95
CA LYS A 63 0.68 3.72 4.83
C LYS A 63 1.61 4.17 3.72
N LEU A 64 1.23 5.20 3.01
CA LEU A 64 2.12 5.78 2.01
C LEU A 64 3.24 6.53 2.71
N THR A 65 4.44 6.44 2.17
CA THR A 65 5.60 7.04 2.82
C THR A 65 5.93 8.42 2.31
N ASN A 66 5.59 8.74 1.08
CA ASN A 66 6.03 9.98 0.49
C ASN A 66 4.96 11.02 0.37
N VAL A 67 3.90 10.87 1.09
CA VAL A 67 2.79 11.75 0.94
C VAL A 67 3.16 13.17 1.28
N GLU A 68 3.89 13.31 2.34
CA GLU A 68 4.13 14.63 2.84
C GLU A 68 5.22 15.35 2.14
N ASP A 69 5.98 14.68 1.36
CA ASP A 69 7.11 15.31 0.77
C ASP A 69 6.79 16.44 -0.08
N ASP A 70 5.67 16.40 -0.53
CA ASP A 70 5.31 17.39 -1.37
C ASP A 70 5.09 18.61 -0.78
N LYS A 71 4.91 18.65 0.02
CA LYS A 71 4.57 19.75 0.50
C LYS A 71 5.43 20.51 1.03
N ASN A 72 5.92 20.32 1.04
CA ASN A 72 6.65 20.89 1.62
C ASN A 72 7.22 21.63 1.30
N GLU A 73 6.85 21.51 1.06
CA GLU A 73 7.25 22.08 0.97
C GLU A 73 7.42 22.43 0.83
#